data_e0708b8cf7e8f38be7a08022fe123e5f
#
_entry.id   e0708b8cf7e8f38be7a08022fe123e5f
#
_cell.length_a   1.000
_cell.length_b   1.000
_cell.length_c   1.000
_cell.angle_alpha   90.00
_cell.angle_beta   90.00
_cell.angle_gamma   90.00
#
_symmetry.space_group_name_H-M   'P 1'
#
loop_
_entity.id
_entity.type
_entity.pdbx_description
1 polymer ?
#
loop_
_entity_poly.entity_id
_entity_poly.type
_entity_poly.pdbx_seq_one_letter_code
_entity_poly.pdbx_strand_id
1 'polypeptide(L)'
;MSQNDTLRLAQEFLGRMGSDAEPTEIAKLFSETLEWDIAGDTGALPWIGHKSGRAAITDFVRDSRAMIDRITFEVHDILASDNRAVILGSLASKLKRNGKVVTTDFAIVLTVANGEIVRFQMLEDSFAVSQMARG
;
A
#
# COMPACT_ATOMS: atom_id res chain seq x y z
N MET A 1 8.98 18.85 -7.56
CA MET A 1 7.67 18.88 -6.88
C MET A 1 7.78 19.64 -5.57
N SER A 2 6.73 20.27 -5.15
CA SER A 2 6.68 20.92 -3.84
C SER A 2 6.17 19.96 -2.77
N GLN A 3 6.32 20.34 -1.50
CA GLN A 3 5.75 19.63 -0.38
C GLN A 3 4.23 19.48 -0.52
N ASN A 4 3.54 20.52 -0.96
CA ASN A 4 2.09 20.48 -1.18
C ASN A 4 1.70 19.54 -2.32
N ASP A 5 2.48 19.47 -3.39
CA ASP A 5 2.23 18.53 -4.48
C ASP A 5 2.38 17.09 -4.00
N THR A 6 3.40 16.82 -3.20
CA THR A 6 3.65 15.49 -2.62
C THR A 6 2.52 15.09 -1.67
N LEU A 7 2.08 15.99 -0.82
CA LEU A 7 0.96 15.75 0.08
C LEU A 7 -0.32 15.44 -0.70
N ARG A 8 -0.59 16.23 -1.73
CA ARG A 8 -1.78 16.04 -2.57
C ARG A 8 -1.77 14.70 -3.29
N LEU A 9 -0.61 14.28 -3.78
CA LEU A 9 -0.46 12.98 -4.44
C LEU A 9 -0.73 11.83 -3.46
N ALA A 10 -0.23 11.93 -2.23
CA ALA A 10 -0.50 10.94 -1.19
C ALA A 10 -2.00 10.87 -0.85
N GLN A 11 -2.65 12.02 -0.73
CA GLN A 11 -4.10 12.08 -0.47
C GLN A 11 -4.90 11.49 -1.62
N GLU A 12 -4.50 11.75 -2.86
CA GLU A 12 -5.15 11.20 -4.04
C GLU A 12 -4.99 9.67 -4.12
N PHE A 13 -3.81 9.15 -3.78
CA PHE A 13 -3.58 7.72 -3.68
C PHE A 13 -4.54 7.08 -2.66
N LEU A 14 -4.62 7.64 -1.47
CA LEU A 14 -5.51 7.12 -0.42
C LEU A 14 -6.98 7.18 -0.85
N GLY A 15 -7.38 8.27 -1.50
CA GLY A 15 -8.75 8.42 -1.98
C GLY A 15 -9.13 7.38 -3.02
N ARG A 16 -8.24 7.10 -3.98
CA ARG A 16 -8.49 6.08 -5.01
C ARG A 16 -8.47 4.68 -4.43
N MET A 17 -7.55 4.40 -3.50
CA MET A 17 -7.50 3.10 -2.83
C MET A 17 -8.76 2.80 -2.01
N GLY A 18 -9.34 3.82 -1.39
CA GLY A 18 -10.57 3.69 -0.62
C GLY A 18 -11.85 3.69 -1.44
N SER A 19 -11.77 3.84 -2.77
CA SER A 19 -12.90 3.86 -3.68
C SER A 19 -12.98 2.57 -4.49
N ASP A 20 -13.99 2.47 -5.38
CA ASP A 20 -14.12 1.37 -6.33
C ASP A 20 -13.32 1.62 -7.62
N ALA A 21 -12.32 2.50 -7.59
CA ALA A 21 -11.51 2.81 -8.76
C ALA A 21 -10.86 1.55 -9.33
N GLU A 22 -10.80 1.46 -10.66
CA GLU A 22 -10.15 0.36 -11.33
C GLU A 22 -8.65 0.32 -10.98
N PRO A 23 -8.03 -0.87 -10.89
CA PRO A 23 -6.60 -0.96 -10.63
C PRO A 23 -5.75 -0.11 -11.57
N THR A 24 -6.13 -0.02 -12.85
CA THR A 24 -5.42 0.79 -13.83
C THR A 24 -5.54 2.29 -13.55
N GLU A 25 -6.66 2.74 -13.01
CA GLU A 25 -6.84 4.15 -12.61
C GLU A 25 -5.94 4.51 -11.42
N ILE A 26 -5.84 3.61 -10.46
CA ILE A 26 -4.92 3.80 -9.33
C ILE A 26 -3.47 3.79 -9.82
N ALA A 27 -3.15 2.90 -10.74
CA ALA A 27 -1.79 2.76 -11.29
C ALA A 27 -1.32 4.00 -12.04
N LYS A 28 -2.21 4.85 -12.52
CA LYS A 28 -1.84 6.12 -13.19
C LYS A 28 -1.07 7.08 -12.28
N LEU A 29 -1.18 6.93 -10.97
CA LEU A 29 -0.42 7.73 -10.01
C LEU A 29 1.04 7.26 -9.89
N PHE A 30 1.37 6.11 -10.45
CA PHE A 30 2.65 5.42 -10.27
C PHE A 30 3.46 5.42 -11.55
N SER A 31 4.79 5.48 -11.39
CA SER A 31 5.72 5.37 -12.50
C SER A 31 5.69 3.99 -13.13
N GLU A 32 5.97 3.91 -14.43
CA GLU A 32 6.20 2.64 -15.13
C GLU A 32 7.39 1.87 -14.56
N THR A 33 8.33 2.58 -13.94
CA THR A 33 9.52 2.00 -13.31
C THR A 33 9.40 1.95 -11.79
N LEU A 34 8.19 1.81 -11.29
CA LEU A 34 7.91 1.73 -9.85
C LEU A 34 8.78 0.69 -9.16
N GLU A 35 9.36 1.07 -8.03
CA GLU A 35 9.98 0.15 -7.09
C GLU A 35 9.02 -0.10 -5.93
N TRP A 36 8.66 -1.35 -5.74
CA TRP A 36 7.70 -1.82 -4.74
C TRP A 36 8.43 -2.63 -3.69
N ASP A 37 8.22 -2.31 -2.42
CA ASP A 37 8.90 -3.01 -1.34
C ASP A 37 8.00 -3.11 -0.10
N ILE A 38 7.52 -4.32 0.15
CA ILE A 38 6.82 -4.65 1.40
C ILE A 38 7.64 -5.73 2.11
N ALA A 39 8.35 -5.32 3.17
CA ALA A 39 9.15 -6.25 3.94
C ALA A 39 8.27 -7.25 4.67
N GLY A 40 8.66 -8.51 4.67
CA GLY A 40 7.93 -9.55 5.39
C GLY A 40 8.21 -10.93 4.89
N ASP A 41 7.30 -11.84 5.23
CA ASP A 41 7.36 -13.26 4.86
C ASP A 41 6.91 -13.42 3.40
N THR A 42 7.87 -13.45 2.49
CA THR A 42 7.57 -13.61 1.06
C THR A 42 6.89 -14.94 0.80
N GLY A 43 5.84 -14.91 -0.01
CA GLY A 43 5.02 -16.08 -0.29
C GLY A 43 3.82 -16.24 0.64
N ALA A 44 3.78 -15.54 1.78
CA ALA A 44 2.60 -15.56 2.65
C ALA A 44 1.39 -14.92 1.97
N LEU A 45 1.61 -13.75 1.35
CA LEU A 45 0.63 -13.05 0.51
C LEU A 45 1.33 -12.61 -0.78
N PRO A 46 0.59 -12.52 -1.91
CA PRO A 46 1.23 -12.24 -3.21
C PRO A 46 2.00 -10.92 -3.30
N TRP A 47 1.61 -9.92 -2.51
CA TRP A 47 2.17 -8.57 -2.61
C TRP A 47 3.37 -8.32 -1.70
N ILE A 48 3.74 -9.29 -0.86
CA ILE A 48 4.89 -9.15 0.03
C ILE A 48 6.18 -9.39 -0.76
N GLY A 49 7.16 -8.53 -0.54
CA GLY A 49 8.48 -8.64 -1.14
C GLY A 49 8.84 -7.45 -2.01
N HIS A 50 9.90 -7.60 -2.77
CA HIS A 50 10.39 -6.59 -3.71
C HIS A 50 9.87 -6.88 -5.12
N LYS A 51 9.33 -5.86 -5.77
CA LYS A 51 8.83 -5.95 -7.15
C LYS A 51 9.18 -4.68 -7.90
N SER A 52 9.23 -4.76 -9.21
CA SER A 52 9.49 -3.61 -10.08
C SER A 52 8.40 -3.51 -11.14
N GLY A 53 8.05 -2.28 -11.51
CA GLY A 53 7.08 -2.01 -12.55
C GLY A 53 5.68 -1.72 -12.02
N ARG A 54 4.88 -1.10 -12.88
CA ARG A 54 3.52 -0.66 -12.55
C ARG A 54 2.59 -1.83 -12.24
N ALA A 55 2.88 -3.03 -12.74
CA ALA A 55 2.09 -4.22 -12.44
C ALA A 55 2.06 -4.53 -10.93
N ALA A 56 3.07 -4.11 -10.16
CA ALA A 56 3.09 -4.34 -8.73
C ALA A 56 1.86 -3.72 -8.04
N ILE A 57 1.46 -2.51 -8.42
CA ILE A 57 0.28 -1.86 -7.82
C ILE A 57 -1.03 -2.42 -8.38
N THR A 58 -1.13 -2.69 -9.69
CA THR A 58 -2.36 -3.25 -10.24
C THR A 58 -2.63 -4.64 -9.69
N ASP A 59 -1.61 -5.48 -9.58
CA ASP A 59 -1.72 -6.81 -8.98
C ASP A 59 -2.12 -6.73 -7.51
N PHE A 60 -1.52 -5.81 -6.75
CA PHE A 60 -1.87 -5.62 -5.36
C PHE A 60 -3.34 -5.23 -5.18
N VAL A 61 -3.83 -4.28 -5.96
CA VAL A 61 -5.23 -3.84 -5.86
C VAL A 61 -6.17 -5.00 -6.18
N ARG A 62 -5.90 -5.71 -7.27
CA ARG A 62 -6.71 -6.87 -7.68
C ARG A 62 -6.70 -7.96 -6.62
N ASP A 63 -5.52 -8.37 -6.19
CA ASP A 63 -5.36 -9.52 -5.29
C ASP A 63 -5.85 -9.20 -3.87
N SER A 64 -5.58 -8.00 -3.37
CA SER A 64 -6.06 -7.62 -2.04
C SER A 64 -7.59 -7.53 -1.99
N ARG A 65 -8.22 -7.00 -3.04
CA ARG A 65 -9.69 -6.96 -3.13
C ARG A 65 -10.30 -8.36 -3.18
N ALA A 66 -9.61 -9.30 -3.82
CA ALA A 66 -10.09 -10.68 -3.93
C ALA A 66 -9.87 -11.49 -2.65
N MET A 67 -8.79 -11.22 -1.91
CA MET A 67 -8.34 -12.08 -0.82
C MET A 67 -8.65 -11.55 0.58
N ILE A 68 -8.86 -10.25 0.72
CA ILE A 68 -8.93 -9.56 2.01
C ILE A 68 -10.25 -8.80 2.13
N ASP A 69 -10.91 -8.95 3.29
CA ASP A 69 -11.95 -8.02 3.73
C ASP A 69 -11.32 -7.01 4.68
N ARG A 70 -11.37 -5.75 4.30
CA ARG A 70 -10.86 -4.68 5.16
C ARG A 70 -11.88 -4.35 6.24
N ILE A 71 -11.48 -4.54 7.49
CA ILE A 71 -12.35 -4.25 8.65
C ILE A 71 -12.22 -2.77 9.01
N THR A 72 -10.98 -2.29 9.20
CA THR A 72 -10.69 -0.89 9.47
C THR A 72 -9.44 -0.46 8.73
N PHE A 73 -9.38 0.81 8.39
CA PHE A 73 -8.18 1.45 7.86
C PHE A 73 -8.22 2.90 8.31
N GLU A 74 -7.35 3.25 9.23
CA GLU A 74 -7.31 4.58 9.83
C GLU A 74 -5.97 5.25 9.52
N VAL A 75 -6.04 6.46 8.96
CA VAL A 75 -4.85 7.29 8.74
C VAL A 75 -4.76 8.24 9.90
N HIS A 76 -3.65 8.19 10.64
CA HIS A 76 -3.42 9.04 11.80
C HIS A 76 -2.69 10.32 11.42
N ASP A 77 -1.77 10.24 10.44
CA ASP A 77 -0.98 11.39 10.02
C ASP A 77 -0.41 11.18 8.62
N ILE A 78 -0.15 12.27 7.91
CA ILE A 78 0.56 12.27 6.64
C ILE A 78 1.64 13.35 6.73
N LEU A 79 2.90 12.92 6.68
CA LEU A 79 4.05 13.80 6.69
C LEU A 79 4.62 13.87 5.27
N ALA A 80 4.90 15.06 4.79
CA ALA A 80 5.39 15.23 3.43
C ALA A 80 6.55 16.20 3.35
N SER A 81 7.53 15.85 2.53
CA SER A 81 8.57 16.73 2.03
C SER A 81 8.30 17.01 0.55
N ASP A 82 9.25 17.61 -0.15
CA ASP A 82 9.11 17.88 -1.58
C ASP A 82 9.20 16.60 -2.44
N ASN A 83 9.70 15.49 -1.89
CA ASN A 83 9.87 14.25 -2.67
C ASN A 83 9.44 12.99 -1.92
N ARG A 84 8.91 13.10 -0.72
CA ARG A 84 8.55 11.90 0.06
C ARG A 84 7.34 12.20 0.95
N ALA A 85 6.41 11.24 0.99
CA ALA A 85 5.29 11.27 1.92
C ALA A 85 5.33 10.01 2.79
N VAL A 86 5.02 10.17 4.08
CA VAL A 86 4.88 9.07 5.02
C VAL A 86 3.46 9.09 5.56
N ILE A 87 2.74 8.00 5.35
CA ILE A 87 1.37 7.82 5.82
C ILE A 87 1.43 6.88 7.02
N LEU A 88 1.05 7.38 8.19
CA LEU A 88 1.02 6.61 9.43
C LEU A 88 -0.42 6.25 9.76
N GLY A 89 -0.65 5.02 10.16
CA GLY A 89 -1.99 4.59 10.50
C GLY A 89 -2.06 3.22 11.13
N SER A 90 -3.27 2.70 11.23
CA SER A 90 -3.54 1.35 11.70
C SER A 90 -4.62 0.71 10.84
N LEU A 91 -4.60 -0.61 10.77
CA LEU A 91 -5.57 -1.37 9.99
C LEU A 91 -5.94 -2.67 10.68
N ALA A 92 -7.12 -3.17 10.35
CA ALA A 92 -7.53 -4.54 10.65
C ALA A 92 -8.07 -5.15 9.37
N SER A 93 -7.62 -6.35 9.05
CA SER A 93 -8.00 -7.06 7.82
C SER A 93 -8.28 -8.52 8.12
N LYS A 94 -9.24 -9.07 7.41
CA LYS A 94 -9.61 -10.49 7.50
C LYS A 94 -9.25 -11.19 6.20
N LEU A 95 -8.52 -12.28 6.30
CA LEU A 95 -8.22 -13.12 5.13
C LEU A 95 -9.42 -14.01 4.85
N LYS A 96 -9.99 -13.88 3.66
CA LYS A 96 -11.23 -14.61 3.29
C LYS A 96 -11.05 -16.11 3.34
N ARG A 97 -9.87 -16.61 2.93
CA ARG A 97 -9.57 -18.03 2.83
C ARG A 97 -9.72 -18.78 4.16
N ASN A 98 -9.25 -18.20 5.25
CA ASN A 98 -9.20 -18.87 6.55
C ASN A 98 -9.96 -18.13 7.66
N GLY A 99 -10.50 -16.95 7.38
CA GLY A 99 -11.24 -16.15 8.36
C GLY A 99 -10.41 -15.48 9.43
N LYS A 100 -9.09 -15.58 9.37
CA LYS A 100 -8.21 -14.99 10.37
C LYS A 100 -8.06 -13.49 10.18
N VAL A 101 -7.88 -12.78 11.29
CA VAL A 101 -7.79 -11.32 11.32
C VAL A 101 -6.40 -10.91 11.76
N VAL A 102 -5.84 -9.90 11.09
CA VAL A 102 -4.64 -9.21 11.55
C VAL A 102 -5.00 -7.77 11.90
N THR A 103 -4.44 -7.29 13.01
CA THR A 103 -4.49 -5.88 13.40
C THR A 103 -3.06 -5.40 13.51
N THR A 104 -2.72 -4.31 12.84
CA THR A 104 -1.35 -3.80 12.82
C THR A 104 -1.35 -2.29 12.61
N ASP A 105 -0.32 -1.64 13.17
CA ASP A 105 0.05 -0.30 12.74
C ASP A 105 0.84 -0.40 11.44
N PHE A 106 0.85 0.67 10.67
CA PHE A 106 1.61 0.70 9.43
C PHE A 106 2.22 2.06 9.16
N ALA A 107 3.27 2.06 8.33
CA ALA A 107 3.81 3.24 7.70
C ALA A 107 3.94 2.94 6.20
N ILE A 108 3.30 3.77 5.37
CA ILE A 108 3.47 3.72 3.92
C ILE A 108 4.37 4.89 3.54
N VAL A 109 5.49 4.58 2.90
CA VAL A 109 6.44 5.59 2.43
C VAL A 109 6.36 5.67 0.91
N LEU A 110 5.97 6.84 0.41
CA LEU A 110 5.88 7.11 -1.02
C LEU A 110 7.03 8.04 -1.40
N THR A 111 7.87 7.63 -2.34
CA THR A 111 8.86 8.51 -2.95
C THR A 111 8.31 8.97 -4.29
N VAL A 112 8.37 10.28 -4.56
CA VAL A 112 7.76 10.88 -5.73
C VAL A 112 8.79 11.64 -6.56
N ALA A 113 8.61 11.62 -7.87
CA ALA A 113 9.40 12.37 -8.83
C ALA A 113 8.55 12.62 -10.06
N ASN A 114 8.69 13.81 -10.65
CA ASN A 114 8.00 14.17 -11.90
C ASN A 114 6.49 13.92 -11.87
N GLY A 115 5.86 14.18 -10.72
CA GLY A 115 4.41 14.03 -10.59
C GLY A 115 3.92 12.61 -10.40
N GLU A 116 4.80 11.64 -10.21
CA GLU A 116 4.46 10.23 -10.06
C GLU A 116 5.08 9.61 -8.82
N ILE A 117 4.45 8.56 -8.30
CA ILE A 117 5.03 7.74 -7.24
C ILE A 117 6.03 6.80 -7.89
N VAL A 118 7.31 6.95 -7.54
CA VAL A 118 8.41 6.13 -8.11
C VAL A 118 8.82 5.00 -7.19
N ARG A 119 8.50 5.09 -5.89
CA ARG A 119 8.75 4.03 -4.94
C ARG A 119 7.62 3.95 -3.93
N PHE A 120 7.17 2.73 -3.67
CA PHE A 120 6.18 2.40 -2.65
C PHE A 120 6.83 1.46 -1.65
N GLN A 121 6.81 1.82 -0.37
CA GLN A 121 7.30 0.99 0.69
C GLN A 121 6.25 0.94 1.80
N MET A 122 5.96 -0.26 2.30
CA MET A 122 5.05 -0.43 3.42
C MET A 122 5.73 -1.21 4.53
N LEU A 123 5.63 -0.69 5.73
CA LEU A 123 6.12 -1.30 6.96
C LEU A 123 4.92 -1.59 7.85
N GLU A 124 4.87 -2.81 8.37
CA GLU A 124 3.77 -3.28 9.21
C GLU A 124 4.30 -4.38 10.14
N ASP A 125 3.47 -4.91 11.03
CA ASP A 125 3.84 -6.07 11.82
C ASP A 125 3.84 -7.31 10.92
N SER A 126 4.97 -7.55 10.28
CA SER A 126 5.13 -8.63 9.31
C SER A 126 4.97 -10.02 9.91
N PHE A 127 5.31 -10.17 11.19
CA PHE A 127 5.12 -11.43 11.88
C PHE A 127 3.65 -11.75 12.07
N ALA A 128 2.86 -10.77 12.53
CA ALA A 128 1.41 -10.93 12.68
C ALA A 128 0.74 -11.23 11.33
N VAL A 129 1.16 -10.54 10.27
CA VAL A 129 0.64 -10.79 8.91
C VAL A 129 0.97 -12.22 8.48
N SER A 130 2.19 -12.69 8.71
CA SER A 130 2.61 -14.05 8.38
C SER A 130 1.78 -15.08 9.12
N GLN A 131 1.56 -14.89 10.43
CA GLN A 131 0.74 -15.80 11.22
C GLN A 131 -0.70 -15.88 10.71
N MET A 132 -1.30 -14.74 10.37
CA MET A 132 -2.65 -14.70 9.79
C MET A 132 -2.69 -15.48 8.46
N ALA A 133 -1.73 -15.22 7.58
CA ALA A 133 -1.74 -15.79 6.22
C ALA A 133 -1.45 -17.28 6.19
N ARG A 134 -0.60 -17.76 7.07
CA ARG A 134 -0.19 -19.16 7.09
C ARG A 134 -0.94 -20.02 8.10
N GLY A 135 -1.77 -19.42 8.87
CA GLY A 135 -2.54 -20.09 9.91
C GLY A 135 -3.70 -20.97 9.43
#